data_ec1da1350e392b9da594aecc7af705f5
#
_entry.id   ec1da1350e392b9da594aecc7af705f5
#
_cell.length_a   1.000
_cell.length_b   1.000
_cell.length_c   1.000
_cell.angle_alpha   90.00
_cell.angle_beta   90.00
_cell.angle_gamma   90.00
#
_symmetry.space_group_name_H-M   'P 1'
#
loop_
_entity.id
_entity.type
_entity.pdbx_description
1 polymer ?
#
loop_
_entity_poly.entity_id
_entity_poly.type
_entity_poly.pdbx_seq_one_letter_code
_entity_poly.pdbx_strand_id
1 'polypeptide(L)'
;MNELHSRFSAEGLVILGVPCNQFGYQENTRNDEILRSLKYVRPGNGFEPNFQLLEKVDVNGSDAHPLFVYLKEKLPVPSDNAVSLMNDPKFIIWSPVCRSDISWNFEKFLIGADGEPYKRYSRNFLTIDLEGDIKELLKRIK
;
A
#
# COMPACT_ATOMS: atom_id res chain seq x y z
N MET A 1 6.96 -7.70 -3.35
CA MET A 1 6.27 -7.02 -4.49
C MET A 1 6.91 -7.37 -5.82
N ASN A 2 8.21 -7.11 -6.03
CA ASN A 2 8.89 -7.44 -7.30
C ASN A 2 8.64 -8.88 -7.77
N GLU A 3 8.74 -9.87 -6.86
CA GLU A 3 8.49 -11.26 -7.18
C GLU A 3 7.05 -11.51 -7.65
N LEU A 4 6.06 -10.99 -6.93
CA LEU A 4 4.64 -11.13 -7.34
C LEU A 4 4.38 -10.48 -8.71
N HIS A 5 4.94 -9.28 -8.93
CA HIS A 5 4.82 -8.63 -10.23
C HIS A 5 5.47 -9.45 -11.35
N SER A 6 6.68 -9.96 -11.14
CA SER A 6 7.36 -10.82 -12.13
C SER A 6 6.58 -12.08 -12.46
N ARG A 7 5.89 -12.66 -11.46
CA ARG A 7 5.14 -13.92 -11.64
C ARG A 7 3.79 -13.73 -12.32
N PHE A 8 3.10 -12.62 -12.06
CA PHE A 8 1.69 -12.47 -12.41
C PHE A 8 1.38 -11.28 -13.34
N SER A 9 2.35 -10.43 -13.68
CA SER A 9 2.11 -9.28 -14.57
C SER A 9 1.63 -9.71 -15.97
N ALA A 10 2.16 -10.80 -16.51
CA ALA A 10 1.73 -11.35 -17.79
C ALA A 10 0.30 -11.91 -17.74
N GLU A 11 -0.22 -12.22 -16.55
CA GLU A 11 -1.60 -12.67 -16.33
C GLU A 11 -2.57 -11.53 -16.01
N GLY A 12 -2.07 -10.29 -15.89
CA GLY A 12 -2.88 -9.09 -15.68
C GLY A 12 -2.70 -8.41 -14.32
N LEU A 13 -1.79 -8.89 -13.45
CA LEU A 13 -1.51 -8.18 -12.20
C LEU A 13 -0.79 -6.86 -12.46
N VAL A 14 -1.35 -5.77 -11.96
CA VAL A 14 -0.72 -4.46 -11.87
C VAL A 14 -0.46 -4.13 -10.41
N ILE A 15 0.75 -3.69 -10.09
CA ILE A 15 1.10 -3.21 -8.75
C ILE A 15 1.38 -1.72 -8.84
N LEU A 16 0.73 -0.95 -7.97
CA LEU A 16 0.99 0.48 -7.78
C LEU A 16 1.57 0.70 -6.38
N GLY A 17 2.78 1.23 -6.30
CA GLY A 17 3.36 1.67 -5.05
C GLY A 17 3.03 3.15 -4.81
N VAL A 18 2.49 3.46 -3.62
CA VAL A 18 2.13 4.83 -3.26
C VAL A 18 2.93 5.24 -2.03
N PRO A 19 3.99 6.05 -2.19
CA PRO A 19 4.78 6.53 -1.08
C PRO A 19 3.97 7.46 -0.17
N CYS A 20 4.23 7.38 1.14
CA CYS A 20 3.60 8.22 2.14
C CYS A 20 4.59 8.54 3.26
N ASN A 21 4.62 9.79 3.73
CA ASN A 21 5.52 10.23 4.80
C ASN A 21 4.85 10.35 6.18
N GLN A 22 3.58 9.95 6.31
CA GLN A 22 2.82 10.09 7.56
C GLN A 22 3.26 9.09 8.65
N PHE A 23 4.03 8.07 8.30
CA PHE A 23 4.38 6.98 9.21
C PHE A 23 5.84 7.11 9.67
N GLY A 24 6.05 7.87 10.72
CA GLY A 24 7.36 8.08 11.34
C GLY A 24 8.36 8.87 10.48
N TYR A 25 7.86 9.66 9.52
CA TYR A 25 8.70 10.45 8.60
C TYR A 25 9.77 9.60 7.88
N GLN A 26 9.40 8.42 7.45
CA GLN A 26 10.32 7.47 6.82
C GLN A 26 10.47 7.65 5.30
N GLU A 27 9.68 8.55 4.67
CA GLU A 27 9.74 8.88 3.24
C GLU A 27 9.89 10.39 3.04
N ASN A 28 11.00 10.96 3.53
CA ASN A 28 11.27 12.40 3.43
C ASN A 28 11.72 12.84 2.03
N THR A 29 12.19 11.92 1.20
CA THR A 29 12.67 12.21 -0.16
C THR A 29 11.56 12.82 -1.03
N ARG A 30 11.95 13.70 -1.96
CA ARG A 30 11.02 14.23 -2.97
C ARG A 30 10.71 13.17 -4.01
N ASN A 31 9.63 13.35 -4.76
CA ASN A 31 9.18 12.38 -5.77
C ASN A 31 10.26 11.99 -6.78
N ASP A 32 11.06 12.94 -7.24
CA ASP A 32 12.17 12.74 -8.18
C ASP A 32 13.38 12.01 -7.57
N GLU A 33 13.43 11.88 -6.26
CA GLU A 33 14.52 11.24 -5.51
C GLU A 33 14.19 9.84 -5.02
N ILE A 34 12.90 9.47 -4.92
CA ILE A 34 12.45 8.22 -4.31
C ILE A 34 13.12 7.00 -4.93
N LEU A 35 13.18 6.90 -6.25
CA LEU A 35 13.82 5.75 -6.92
C LEU A 35 15.31 5.64 -6.60
N ARG A 36 16.00 6.77 -6.48
CA ARG A 36 17.41 6.79 -6.08
C ARG A 36 17.58 6.40 -4.63
N SER A 37 16.69 6.87 -3.75
CA SER A 37 16.67 6.48 -2.34
C SER A 37 16.47 4.96 -2.18
N LEU A 38 15.54 4.37 -2.91
CA LEU A 38 15.32 2.93 -2.91
C LEU A 38 16.56 2.16 -3.38
N LYS A 39 17.21 2.64 -4.44
CA LYS A 39 18.36 1.97 -5.04
C LYS A 39 19.62 2.03 -4.19
N TYR A 40 19.91 3.19 -3.59
CA TYR A 40 21.21 3.45 -2.97
C TYR A 40 21.18 3.57 -1.45
N VAL A 41 20.00 3.79 -0.85
CA VAL A 41 19.86 4.07 0.60
C VAL A 41 19.05 2.99 1.30
N ARG A 42 17.76 2.86 0.99
CA ARG A 42 16.86 1.94 1.67
C ARG A 42 15.81 1.37 0.71
N PRO A 43 15.84 0.08 0.44
CA PRO A 43 16.74 -0.96 0.97
C PRO A 43 18.18 -0.89 0.47
N GLY A 44 18.49 -0.09 -0.57
CA GLY A 44 19.82 -0.01 -1.14
C GLY A 44 20.20 -1.25 -1.96
N ASN A 45 21.49 -1.54 -2.06
CA ASN A 45 22.04 -2.68 -2.81
C ASN A 45 21.53 -2.79 -4.25
N GLY A 46 21.27 -1.63 -4.90
CA GLY A 46 20.76 -1.61 -6.27
C GLY A 46 19.30 -1.98 -6.43
N PHE A 47 18.50 -1.99 -5.35
CA PHE A 47 17.10 -2.31 -5.43
C PHE A 47 16.36 -1.36 -6.36
N GLU A 48 15.61 -1.92 -7.30
CA GLU A 48 14.72 -1.20 -8.20
C GLU A 48 13.34 -1.88 -8.19
N PRO A 49 12.25 -1.13 -7.94
CA PRO A 49 10.92 -1.69 -8.11
C PRO A 49 10.66 -1.98 -9.58
N ASN A 50 10.14 -3.16 -9.89
CA ASN A 50 9.72 -3.53 -11.25
C ASN A 50 8.25 -3.24 -11.52
N PHE A 51 7.63 -2.42 -10.68
CA PHE A 51 6.26 -1.95 -10.75
C PHE A 51 6.22 -0.42 -10.63
N GLN A 52 5.08 0.17 -10.97
CA GLN A 52 4.93 1.62 -10.99
C GLN A 52 4.84 2.22 -9.59
N LEU A 53 5.61 3.29 -9.35
CA LEU A 53 5.40 4.18 -8.21
C LEU A 53 4.59 5.40 -8.66
N LEU A 54 3.64 5.78 -7.81
CA LEU A 54 2.92 7.05 -7.93
C LEU A 54 3.64 8.14 -7.12
N GLU A 55 3.14 9.35 -7.20
CA GLU A 55 3.63 10.44 -6.36
C GLU A 55 3.33 10.19 -4.89
N LYS A 56 4.17 10.73 -4.03
CA LYS A 56 3.98 10.70 -2.58
C LYS A 56 2.74 11.51 -2.20
N VAL A 57 1.86 10.91 -1.39
CA VAL A 57 0.60 11.50 -0.94
C VAL A 57 0.35 11.24 0.53
N ASP A 58 -0.57 11.99 1.12
CA ASP A 58 -1.17 11.65 2.39
C ASP A 58 -2.29 10.62 2.18
N VAL A 59 -2.41 9.69 3.12
CA VAL A 59 -3.40 8.59 3.08
C VAL A 59 -4.42 8.66 4.21
N ASN A 60 -4.11 9.45 5.26
CA ASN A 60 -4.97 9.71 6.42
C ASN A 60 -5.17 11.21 6.62
N GLY A 61 -6.24 11.57 7.34
CA GLY A 61 -6.55 12.96 7.68
C GLY A 61 -7.28 13.72 6.58
N SER A 62 -7.38 15.04 6.75
CA SER A 62 -8.11 15.96 5.85
C SER A 62 -7.54 15.98 4.43
N ASP A 63 -6.23 15.78 4.29
CA ASP A 63 -5.54 15.87 3.02
C ASP A 63 -5.33 14.52 2.34
N ALA A 64 -5.99 13.48 2.85
CA ALA A 64 -5.90 12.14 2.27
C ALA A 64 -6.30 12.14 0.80
N HIS A 65 -5.45 11.53 -0.03
CA HIS A 65 -5.71 11.39 -1.46
C HIS A 65 -7.05 10.66 -1.71
N PRO A 66 -7.88 11.10 -2.66
CA PRO A 66 -9.21 10.52 -2.93
C PRO A 66 -9.23 9.01 -3.11
N LEU A 67 -8.19 8.43 -3.70
CA LEU A 67 -8.04 6.98 -3.81
C LEU A 67 -8.10 6.31 -2.44
N PHE A 68 -7.37 6.83 -1.44
CA PHE A 68 -7.35 6.24 -0.11
C PHE A 68 -8.60 6.54 0.70
N VAL A 69 -9.25 7.68 0.46
CA VAL A 69 -10.59 7.94 1.02
C VAL A 69 -11.55 6.85 0.55
N TYR A 70 -11.61 6.57 -0.74
CA TYR A 70 -12.43 5.52 -1.34
C TYR A 70 -12.07 4.13 -0.82
N LEU A 71 -10.79 3.76 -0.82
CA LEU A 71 -10.35 2.44 -0.37
C LEU A 71 -10.67 2.18 1.10
N LYS A 72 -10.49 3.17 1.97
CA LYS A 72 -10.80 3.07 3.40
C LYS A 72 -12.31 3.04 3.67
N GLU A 73 -13.11 3.69 2.84
CA GLU A 73 -14.57 3.61 2.92
C GLU A 73 -15.07 2.19 2.56
N LYS A 74 -14.57 1.61 1.49
CA LYS A 74 -14.94 0.28 1.03
C LYS A 74 -14.38 -0.85 1.92
N LEU A 75 -13.17 -0.69 2.40
CA LEU A 75 -12.45 -1.67 3.22
C LEU A 75 -11.96 -1.01 4.52
N PRO A 76 -12.84 -0.75 5.48
CA PRO A 76 -12.50 0.07 6.66
C PRO A 76 -11.47 -0.56 7.60
N VAL A 77 -11.33 -1.90 7.56
CA VAL A 77 -10.36 -2.61 8.42
C VAL A 77 -9.61 -3.68 7.62
N PRO A 78 -8.35 -3.97 7.99
CA PRO A 78 -7.63 -5.10 7.40
C PRO A 78 -8.31 -6.44 7.71
N SER A 79 -8.37 -7.32 6.72
CA SER A 79 -9.01 -8.63 6.83
C SER A 79 -8.29 -9.60 7.76
N ASP A 80 -6.99 -9.44 7.91
CA ASP A 80 -6.13 -10.27 8.77
C ASP A 80 -6.01 -9.72 10.20
N ASN A 81 -6.35 -8.45 10.41
CA ASN A 81 -6.26 -7.80 11.71
C ASN A 81 -7.21 -6.61 11.82
N ALA A 82 -8.45 -6.87 12.20
CA ALA A 82 -9.51 -5.84 12.33
C ALA A 82 -9.25 -4.79 13.42
N VAL A 83 -8.27 -5.02 14.30
CA VAL A 83 -7.85 -4.07 15.34
C VAL A 83 -6.52 -3.36 15.01
N SER A 84 -6.00 -3.55 13.80
CA SER A 84 -4.82 -2.84 13.34
C SER A 84 -5.09 -1.34 13.29
N LEU A 85 -4.52 -0.61 14.25
CA LEU A 85 -4.71 0.83 14.39
C LEU A 85 -3.44 1.42 15.01
N MET A 86 -3.04 2.60 14.56
CA MET A 86 -1.99 3.36 15.24
C MET A 86 -2.60 3.97 16.52
N ASN A 87 -2.02 3.65 17.65
CA ASN A 87 -2.48 4.11 18.96
C ASN A 87 -1.38 4.86 19.76
N ASP A 88 -0.17 4.99 19.22
CA ASP A 88 0.90 5.80 19.83
C ASP A 88 0.78 7.24 19.34
N PRO A 89 0.42 8.20 20.21
CA PRO A 89 0.16 9.58 19.83
C PRO A 89 1.33 10.26 19.11
N LYS A 90 2.56 9.87 19.39
CA LYS A 90 3.76 10.47 18.78
C LYS A 90 3.87 10.19 17.27
N PHE A 91 3.19 9.15 16.78
CA PHE A 91 3.17 8.79 15.37
C PHE A 91 1.92 9.25 14.64
N ILE A 92 0.93 9.78 15.34
CA ILE A 92 -0.30 10.29 14.72
C ILE A 92 -0.11 11.77 14.43
N ILE A 93 0.25 12.08 13.17
CA ILE A 93 0.54 13.45 12.72
C ILE A 93 -0.55 14.03 11.81
N TRP A 94 -1.64 13.29 11.58
CA TRP A 94 -2.78 13.68 10.77
C TRP A 94 -4.01 13.98 11.62
N SER A 95 -4.93 14.74 11.07
CA SER A 95 -6.23 15.08 11.65
C SER A 95 -7.28 15.20 10.54
N PRO A 96 -8.53 14.77 10.73
CA PRO A 96 -9.01 13.98 11.88
C PRO A 96 -8.46 12.55 11.89
N VAL A 97 -8.52 11.92 13.07
CA VAL A 97 -8.19 10.49 13.23
C VAL A 97 -9.48 9.68 13.09
N CYS A 98 -9.45 8.67 12.23
CA CYS A 98 -10.59 7.80 11.95
C CYS A 98 -10.25 6.34 12.25
N ARG A 99 -11.28 5.56 12.59
CA ARG A 99 -11.15 4.12 12.85
C ARG A 99 -10.61 3.34 11.63
N SER A 100 -10.88 3.83 10.42
CA SER A 100 -10.44 3.23 9.16
C SER A 100 -9.06 3.66 8.72
N ASP A 101 -8.35 4.49 9.49
CA ASP A 101 -7.02 4.98 9.12
C ASP A 101 -6.05 3.84 8.82
N ILE A 102 -5.14 4.08 7.88
CA ILE A 102 -4.02 3.19 7.61
C ILE A 102 -3.08 3.27 8.81
N SER A 103 -2.74 2.13 9.39
CA SER A 103 -2.01 2.07 10.65
C SER A 103 -0.51 2.31 10.51
N TRP A 104 0.07 1.92 9.38
CA TRP A 104 1.52 2.07 9.12
C TRP A 104 1.84 1.79 7.66
N ASN A 105 3.12 1.94 7.31
CA ASN A 105 3.65 1.54 6.01
C ASN A 105 3.31 0.09 5.65
N PHE A 106 3.18 -0.19 4.36
CA PHE A 106 2.96 -1.52 3.80
C PHE A 106 1.62 -2.17 4.16
N GLU A 107 0.57 -1.40 4.40
CA GLU A 107 -0.78 -1.93 4.18
C GLU A 107 -1.01 -2.13 2.68
N LYS A 108 -1.77 -3.15 2.34
CA LYS A 108 -2.03 -3.52 0.95
C LYS A 108 -3.52 -3.57 0.70
N PHE A 109 -3.94 -3.10 -0.47
CA PHE A 109 -5.30 -3.18 -0.97
C PHE A 109 -5.29 -3.99 -2.26
N LEU A 110 -6.04 -5.07 -2.30
CA LEU A 110 -6.24 -5.87 -3.49
C LEU A 110 -7.56 -5.43 -4.15
N ILE A 111 -7.51 -5.16 -5.44
CA ILE A 111 -8.62 -4.61 -6.22
C ILE A 111 -8.91 -5.57 -7.36
N GLY A 112 -10.19 -5.87 -7.57
CA GLY A 112 -10.62 -6.72 -8.67
C GLY A 112 -10.45 -6.05 -10.04
N ALA A 113 -10.55 -6.83 -11.10
CA ALA A 113 -10.47 -6.34 -12.48
C ALA A 113 -11.64 -5.42 -12.86
N ASP A 114 -12.73 -5.49 -12.10
CA ASP A 114 -13.89 -4.60 -12.18
C ASP A 114 -13.65 -3.22 -11.51
N GLY A 115 -12.50 -3.04 -10.86
CA GLY A 115 -12.14 -1.84 -10.11
C GLY A 115 -12.69 -1.82 -8.67
N GLU A 116 -13.41 -2.86 -8.23
CA GLU A 116 -13.93 -2.92 -6.87
C GLU A 116 -12.86 -3.41 -5.88
N PRO A 117 -12.70 -2.72 -4.73
CA PRO A 117 -11.80 -3.16 -3.68
C PRO A 117 -12.25 -4.52 -3.11
N TYR A 118 -11.36 -5.50 -3.18
CA TYR A 118 -11.64 -6.88 -2.77
C TYR A 118 -11.22 -7.15 -1.33
N LYS A 119 -9.99 -6.77 -0.96
CA LYS A 119 -9.43 -7.12 0.35
C LYS A 119 -8.33 -6.14 0.77
N ARG A 120 -8.30 -5.80 2.06
CA ARG A 120 -7.26 -5.00 2.69
C ARG A 120 -6.47 -5.86 3.66
N TYR A 121 -5.15 -5.66 3.69
CA TYR A 121 -4.22 -6.43 4.53
C TYR A 121 -3.41 -5.47 5.41
N SER A 122 -3.19 -5.86 6.66
CA SER A 122 -2.39 -5.09 7.61
C SER A 122 -0.93 -5.00 7.20
N ARG A 123 -0.20 -4.10 7.85
CA ARG A 123 1.26 -3.99 7.70
C ARG A 123 2.02 -5.28 7.99
N ASN A 124 1.46 -6.12 8.86
CA ASN A 124 2.10 -7.36 9.30
C ASN A 124 1.88 -8.54 8.35
N PHE A 125 0.90 -8.44 7.46
CA PHE A 125 0.66 -9.46 6.45
C PHE A 125 1.80 -9.46 5.43
N LEU A 126 2.48 -10.58 5.26
CA LEU A 126 3.59 -10.65 4.32
C LEU A 126 3.09 -10.48 2.88
N THR A 127 3.75 -9.59 2.13
CA THR A 127 3.32 -9.29 0.76
C THR A 127 3.31 -10.51 -0.15
N ILE A 128 4.22 -11.47 0.06
CA ILE A 128 4.27 -12.68 -0.75
C ILE A 128 3.04 -13.58 -0.52
N ASP A 129 2.45 -13.54 0.66
CA ASP A 129 1.29 -14.37 1.02
C ASP A 129 0.00 -13.90 0.34
N LEU A 130 0.01 -12.75 -0.34
CA LEU A 130 -1.07 -12.30 -1.22
C LEU A 130 -1.29 -13.21 -2.44
N GLU A 131 -0.33 -14.09 -2.74
CA GLU A 131 -0.35 -14.94 -3.94
C GLU A 131 -1.65 -15.72 -4.10
N GLY A 132 -2.19 -16.26 -3.01
CA GLY A 132 -3.45 -17.03 -3.04
C GLY A 132 -4.64 -16.20 -3.54
N ASP A 133 -4.82 -15.03 -2.94
CA ASP A 133 -5.92 -14.12 -3.30
C ASP A 133 -5.72 -13.51 -4.70
N ILE A 134 -4.48 -13.23 -5.10
CA ILE A 134 -4.16 -12.79 -6.47
C ILE A 134 -4.58 -13.85 -7.48
N LYS A 135 -4.19 -15.10 -7.26
CA LYS A 135 -4.58 -16.22 -8.14
C LYS A 135 -6.08 -16.41 -8.23
N GLU A 136 -6.79 -16.21 -7.13
CA GLU A 136 -8.25 -16.28 -7.12
C GLU A 136 -8.86 -15.19 -8.01
N LEU A 137 -8.42 -13.95 -7.87
CA LEU A 137 -8.92 -12.85 -8.69
C LEU A 137 -8.57 -13.01 -10.17
N LEU A 138 -7.36 -13.46 -10.49
CA LEU A 138 -6.94 -13.70 -11.88
C LEU A 138 -7.79 -14.80 -12.57
N LYS A 139 -8.28 -15.79 -11.82
CA LYS A 139 -9.22 -16.79 -12.37
C LYS A 139 -10.58 -16.21 -12.74
N ARG A 140 -11.01 -15.14 -12.09
CA ARG A 140 -12.30 -14.49 -12.36
C ARG A 140 -12.29 -13.65 -13.66
N ILE A 141 -11.12 -13.34 -14.20
CA ILE A 141 -10.94 -12.57 -15.43
C ILE A 141 -11.01 -13.50 -16.67
N LYS A 142 -10.72 -14.77 -16.49
CA LYS A 142 -10.79 -15.80 -17.53
C LYS A 142 -12.19 -16.39 -17.67
#